data_af52949e568c36b00c5c69e271998297
#
_entry.id   af52949e568c36b00c5c69e271998297
#
_cell.length_a   1.000
_cell.length_b   1.000
_cell.length_c   1.000
_cell.angle_alpha   90.00
_cell.angle_beta   90.00
_cell.angle_gamma   90.00
#
_symmetry.space_group_name_H-M   'P 1'
#
loop_
_entity.id
_entity.type
_entity.pdbx_description
1 polymer ?
#
loop_
_entity_poly.entity_id
_entity_poly.type
_entity_poly.pdbx_seq_one_letter_code
_entity_poly.pdbx_strand_id
1 'polypeptide(L)'
;MLSHLIEHAQGVVIIRLQGRLDQSGCDILAQVIDRHASKQAHIVLDMRDVDYLSSSTIGLLVQIARDTPPAELRLALAAVQPHVQESIELSNLKKLFPIYKSIEEALPAVATHVLTDDSTLSSNRSRDLLLRYLMLIQYGQLERLEDFVHIDVTIENISPNGVQNIVDIYALRVVLERIRSEGGIDIEIATIVAQPDAVSAWMIERTGPQKAISAGTPCALFAQIRGERISQLRVIRGASLDQI
;
A
#
# COMPACT_ATOMS: atom_id res chain seq x y z
N MET A 1 13.82 3.15 7.99
CA MET A 1 12.98 4.12 7.26
C MET A 1 11.58 3.53 7.16
N LEU A 2 10.51 4.31 7.32
CA LEU A 2 9.14 3.84 7.16
C LEU A 2 8.75 3.91 5.68
N SER A 3 8.12 2.85 5.19
CA SER A 3 7.47 2.77 3.89
C SER A 3 5.96 2.59 4.08
N HIS A 4 5.14 3.15 3.20
CA HIS A 4 3.70 2.97 3.24
C HIS A 4 3.10 2.81 1.85
N LEU A 5 1.97 2.11 1.77
CA LEU A 5 1.15 2.00 0.57
C LEU A 5 -0.32 2.21 0.96
N ILE A 6 -1.05 2.96 0.16
CA ILE A 6 -2.45 3.26 0.41
C ILE A 6 -3.32 2.44 -0.55
N GLU A 7 -4.31 1.78 0.01
CA GLU A 7 -5.31 1.02 -0.70
C GLU A 7 -6.71 1.43 -0.22
N HIS A 8 -7.66 1.54 -1.13
CA HIS A 8 -9.06 1.79 -0.81
C HIS A 8 -9.87 0.51 -1.02
N ALA A 9 -10.54 0.04 0.01
CA ALA A 9 -11.38 -1.15 -0.05
C ALA A 9 -12.65 -0.96 0.80
N GLN A 10 -13.82 -1.20 0.24
CA GLN A 10 -15.11 -1.16 0.95
C GLN A 10 -15.37 0.16 1.71
N GLY A 11 -14.92 1.30 1.19
CA GLY A 11 -15.04 2.60 1.85
C GLY A 11 -14.06 2.82 3.01
N VAL A 12 -13.08 1.92 3.17
CA VAL A 12 -12.01 2.00 4.17
C VAL A 12 -10.69 2.30 3.48
N VAL A 13 -9.88 3.16 4.06
CA VAL A 13 -8.48 3.39 3.67
C VAL A 13 -7.59 2.42 4.42
N ILE A 14 -6.90 1.56 3.71
CA ILE A 14 -5.89 0.66 4.28
C ILE A 14 -4.54 1.31 4.07
N ILE A 15 -3.82 1.59 5.16
CA ILE A 15 -2.45 2.09 5.12
C ILE A 15 -1.52 0.94 5.50
N ARG A 16 -0.86 0.35 4.50
CA ARG A 16 0.14 -0.69 4.73
C ARG A 16 1.45 -0.05 5.10
N LEU A 17 2.00 -0.45 6.25
CA LEU A 17 3.22 0.10 6.80
C LEU A 17 4.33 -0.95 6.78
N GLN A 18 5.55 -0.53 6.42
CA GLN A 18 6.73 -1.41 6.44
C GLN A 18 7.92 -0.68 7.04
N GLY A 19 8.63 -1.34 7.98
CA GLY A 19 9.83 -0.86 8.63
C GLY A 19 9.58 -0.25 10.00
N ARG A 20 10.23 0.87 10.32
CA ARG A 20 10.27 1.42 11.69
C ARG A 20 9.39 2.66 11.81
N LEU A 21 8.51 2.65 12.79
CA LEU A 21 7.74 3.81 13.25
C LEU A 21 8.54 4.55 14.36
N ASP A 22 9.72 5.04 14.01
CA ASP A 22 10.52 5.98 14.80
C ASP A 22 10.03 7.42 14.59
N GLN A 23 10.79 8.43 15.00
CA GLN A 23 10.36 9.83 14.88
C GLN A 23 10.05 10.21 13.42
N SER A 24 10.92 9.86 12.48
CA SER A 24 10.70 10.16 11.05
C SER A 24 9.51 9.39 10.47
N GLY A 25 9.33 8.15 10.89
CA GLY A 25 8.16 7.34 10.52
C GLY A 25 6.87 7.88 11.11
N CYS A 26 6.90 8.43 12.32
CA CYS A 26 5.78 9.11 12.96
C CYS A 26 5.32 10.33 12.14
N ASP A 27 6.25 11.17 11.67
CA ASP A 27 5.94 12.36 10.88
C ASP A 27 5.28 11.99 9.54
N ILE A 28 5.79 10.93 8.88
CA ILE A 28 5.20 10.38 7.66
C ILE A 28 3.79 9.86 7.92
N LEU A 29 3.59 9.05 8.97
CA LEU A 29 2.29 8.49 9.33
C LEU A 29 1.28 9.58 9.64
N ALA A 30 1.67 10.64 10.37
CA ALA A 30 0.80 11.77 10.68
C ALA A 30 0.28 12.45 9.41
N GLN A 31 1.16 12.74 8.45
CA GLN A 31 0.79 13.36 7.18
C GLN A 31 -0.15 12.47 6.35
N VAL A 32 0.09 11.16 6.33
CA VAL A 32 -0.74 10.20 5.59
C VAL A 32 -2.12 10.11 6.20
N ILE A 33 -2.22 9.98 7.53
CA ILE A 33 -3.51 9.94 8.23
C ILE A 33 -4.29 11.24 8.04
N ASP A 34 -3.66 12.40 8.21
CA ASP A 34 -4.30 13.72 8.05
C ASP A 34 -4.90 13.89 6.64
N ARG A 35 -4.15 13.50 5.60
CA ARG A 35 -4.60 13.55 4.22
C ARG A 35 -5.88 12.72 3.97
N HIS A 36 -6.03 11.60 4.67
CA HIS A 36 -7.15 10.67 4.45
C HIS A 36 -8.28 10.84 5.48
N ALA A 37 -7.98 11.26 6.71
CA ALA A 37 -8.97 11.54 7.74
C ALA A 37 -9.93 12.69 7.34
N SER A 38 -9.45 13.70 6.63
CA SER A 38 -10.25 14.83 6.16
C SER A 38 -11.40 14.44 5.22
N LYS A 39 -11.40 13.21 4.71
CA LYS A 39 -12.44 12.67 3.80
C LYS A 39 -13.50 11.82 4.54
N GLN A 40 -13.57 11.89 5.87
CA GLN A 40 -14.44 11.04 6.71
C GLN A 40 -14.24 9.53 6.45
N ALA A 41 -13.02 9.14 6.15
CA ALA A 41 -12.69 7.76 5.84
C ALA A 41 -12.35 6.98 7.11
N HIS A 42 -12.84 5.75 7.20
CA HIS A 42 -12.34 4.81 8.18
C HIS A 42 -10.95 4.32 7.74
N ILE A 43 -10.04 4.11 8.69
CA ILE A 43 -8.64 3.76 8.41
C ILE A 43 -8.27 2.45 9.10
N VAL A 44 -7.63 1.55 8.37
CA VAL A 44 -6.96 0.37 8.91
C VAL A 44 -5.45 0.51 8.67
N LEU A 45 -4.67 0.47 9.75
CA LEU A 45 -3.20 0.40 9.68
C LEU A 45 -2.79 -1.07 9.64
N ASP A 46 -2.24 -1.53 8.52
CA ASP A 46 -1.59 -2.84 8.41
C ASP A 46 -0.18 -2.76 9.02
N MET A 47 -0.02 -3.41 10.16
CA MET A 47 1.21 -3.41 10.96
C MET A 47 2.07 -4.67 10.74
N ARG A 48 1.73 -5.49 9.73
CA ARG A 48 2.36 -6.78 9.44
C ARG A 48 3.88 -6.72 9.30
N ASP A 49 4.37 -5.70 8.61
CA ASP A 49 5.77 -5.50 8.30
C ASP A 49 6.39 -4.34 9.11
N VAL A 50 5.80 -4.01 10.26
CA VAL A 50 6.33 -2.99 11.20
C VAL A 50 7.21 -3.66 12.24
N ASP A 51 8.47 -3.23 12.28
CA ASP A 51 9.50 -3.80 13.16
C ASP A 51 9.65 -3.05 14.49
N TYR A 52 9.16 -1.82 14.58
CA TYR A 52 9.36 -0.97 15.75
C TYR A 52 8.32 0.12 15.87
N LEU A 53 7.87 0.38 17.09
CA LEU A 53 6.92 1.44 17.45
C LEU A 53 7.51 2.34 18.52
N SER A 54 7.77 3.61 18.19
CA SER A 54 8.31 4.59 19.14
C SER A 54 7.24 5.20 20.04
N SER A 55 7.67 5.80 21.16
CA SER A 55 6.78 6.54 22.04
C SER A 55 6.12 7.75 21.34
N SER A 56 6.80 8.40 20.39
CA SER A 56 6.22 9.47 19.58
C SER A 56 5.07 8.97 18.71
N THR A 57 5.20 7.79 18.08
CA THR A 57 4.10 7.19 17.31
C THR A 57 2.94 6.77 18.21
N ILE A 58 3.23 6.22 19.39
CA ILE A 58 2.20 5.94 20.40
C ILE A 58 1.47 7.22 20.78
N GLY A 59 2.18 8.31 21.02
CA GLY A 59 1.62 9.62 21.31
C GLY A 59 0.71 10.15 20.20
N LEU A 60 1.14 10.04 18.94
CA LEU A 60 0.34 10.39 17.76
C LEU A 60 -0.98 9.60 17.71
N LEU A 61 -0.92 8.29 17.88
CA LEU A 61 -2.12 7.45 17.86
C LEU A 61 -3.09 7.82 19.01
N VAL A 62 -2.56 8.08 20.22
CA VAL A 62 -3.37 8.56 21.36
C VAL A 62 -4.02 9.91 21.04
N GLN A 63 -3.29 10.81 20.41
CA GLN A 63 -3.81 12.13 20.02
C GLN A 63 -4.94 11.97 19.00
N ILE A 64 -4.76 11.17 17.95
CA ILE A 64 -5.81 10.89 16.96
C ILE A 64 -7.07 10.36 17.63
N ALA A 65 -6.94 9.42 18.58
CA ALA A 65 -8.10 8.86 19.28
C ALA A 65 -8.83 9.88 20.16
N ARG A 66 -8.12 10.88 20.66
CA ARG A 66 -8.73 11.95 21.51
C ARG A 66 -9.39 13.03 20.68
N ASP A 67 -8.74 13.42 19.58
CA ASP A 67 -9.13 14.57 18.79
C ASP A 67 -10.24 14.25 17.78
N THR A 68 -10.43 12.95 17.50
CA THR A 68 -11.42 12.49 16.51
C THR A 68 -12.48 11.61 17.14
N PRO A 69 -13.77 12.04 17.14
CA PRO A 69 -14.86 11.21 17.62
C PRO A 69 -14.97 9.89 16.85
N PRO A 70 -15.28 8.76 17.48
CA PRO A 70 -15.42 7.45 16.80
C PRO A 70 -16.47 7.41 15.68
N ALA A 71 -17.39 8.38 15.66
CA ALA A 71 -18.37 8.53 14.59
C ALA A 71 -17.78 9.14 13.31
N GLU A 72 -16.68 9.90 13.41
CA GLU A 72 -16.05 10.59 12.29
C GLU A 72 -14.90 9.80 11.69
N LEU A 73 -14.08 9.18 12.53
CA LEU A 73 -12.96 8.34 12.09
C LEU A 73 -12.87 7.08 12.94
N ARG A 74 -12.94 5.93 12.30
CA ARG A 74 -12.61 4.65 12.94
C ARG A 74 -11.22 4.25 12.49
N LEU A 75 -10.27 4.31 13.43
CA LEU A 75 -8.92 3.81 13.22
C LEU A 75 -8.81 2.43 13.87
N ALA A 76 -8.32 1.45 13.10
CA ALA A 76 -8.05 0.10 13.58
C ALA A 76 -6.61 -0.30 13.24
N LEU A 77 -6.04 -1.18 14.04
CA LEU A 77 -4.74 -1.80 13.79
C LEU A 77 -4.98 -3.25 13.34
N ALA A 78 -4.24 -3.71 12.33
CA ALA A 78 -4.33 -5.09 11.83
C ALA A 78 -2.95 -5.73 11.73
N ALA A 79 -2.88 -7.04 11.93
CA ALA A 79 -1.71 -7.88 11.75
C ALA A 79 -0.46 -7.40 12.55
N VAL A 80 -0.67 -6.93 13.78
CA VAL A 80 0.41 -6.42 14.64
C VAL A 80 1.38 -7.55 15.00
N GLN A 81 2.68 -7.32 14.79
CA GLN A 81 3.73 -8.27 15.15
C GLN A 81 3.82 -8.47 16.68
N PRO A 82 4.16 -9.68 17.17
CA PRO A 82 4.20 -9.97 18.61
C PRO A 82 5.06 -9.02 19.42
N HIS A 83 6.25 -8.66 18.91
CA HIS A 83 7.17 -7.75 19.61
C HIS A 83 6.69 -6.29 19.62
N VAL A 84 5.86 -5.88 18.68
CA VAL A 84 5.21 -4.55 18.67
C VAL A 84 3.98 -4.57 19.59
N GLN A 85 3.32 -5.71 19.71
CA GLN A 85 2.13 -5.86 20.53
C GLN A 85 2.42 -5.57 22.02
N GLU A 86 3.59 -5.93 22.54
CA GLU A 86 4.00 -5.59 23.91
C GLU A 86 4.01 -4.06 24.14
N SER A 87 4.53 -3.29 23.19
CA SER A 87 4.53 -1.82 23.29
C SER A 87 3.11 -1.23 23.25
N ILE A 88 2.23 -1.84 22.46
CA ILE A 88 0.80 -1.47 22.37
C ILE A 88 0.08 -1.80 23.68
N GLU A 89 0.37 -2.93 24.30
CA GLU A 89 -0.23 -3.33 25.57
C GLU A 89 0.20 -2.44 26.73
N LEU A 90 1.50 -2.16 26.84
CA LEU A 90 2.04 -1.25 27.86
C LEU A 90 1.51 0.17 27.74
N SER A 91 1.21 0.63 26.53
CA SER A 91 0.66 1.97 26.26
C SER A 91 -0.86 2.07 26.40
N ASN A 92 -1.56 0.98 26.71
CA ASN A 92 -3.04 0.89 26.74
C ASN A 92 -3.73 1.27 25.42
N LEU A 93 -3.06 1.22 24.27
CA LEU A 93 -3.64 1.52 22.95
C LEU A 93 -4.79 0.58 22.59
N LYS A 94 -4.81 -0.66 23.08
CA LYS A 94 -5.93 -1.61 22.93
C LYS A 94 -7.29 -1.06 23.42
N LYS A 95 -7.27 -0.10 24.34
CA LYS A 95 -8.51 0.55 24.83
C LYS A 95 -8.99 1.65 23.89
N LEU A 96 -8.12 2.16 23.04
CA LEU A 96 -8.41 3.27 22.14
C LEU A 96 -8.77 2.78 20.74
N PHE A 97 -8.10 1.72 20.28
CA PHE A 97 -8.27 1.16 18.94
C PHE A 97 -8.52 -0.34 18.97
N PRO A 98 -9.46 -0.85 18.16
CA PRO A 98 -9.59 -2.29 17.93
C PRO A 98 -8.34 -2.81 17.20
N ILE A 99 -7.90 -4.01 17.61
CA ILE A 99 -6.77 -4.71 17.01
C ILE A 99 -7.26 -6.04 16.46
N TYR A 100 -7.03 -6.24 15.17
CA TYR A 100 -7.44 -7.43 14.43
C TYR A 100 -6.23 -8.28 14.04
N LYS A 101 -6.44 -9.59 13.89
CA LYS A 101 -5.37 -10.51 13.49
C LYS A 101 -4.95 -10.31 12.03
N SER A 102 -5.86 -9.82 11.20
CA SER A 102 -5.60 -9.57 9.78
C SER A 102 -6.46 -8.42 9.25
N ILE A 103 -6.16 -7.95 8.03
CA ILE A 103 -6.97 -6.96 7.33
C ILE A 103 -8.36 -7.52 7.02
N GLU A 104 -8.45 -8.80 6.68
CA GLU A 104 -9.70 -9.50 6.34
C GLU A 104 -10.67 -9.51 7.53
N GLU A 105 -10.17 -9.58 8.76
CA GLU A 105 -10.97 -9.40 9.99
C GLU A 105 -11.32 -7.92 10.23
N ALA A 106 -10.40 -7.01 9.97
CA ALA A 106 -10.58 -5.58 10.24
C ALA A 106 -11.60 -4.93 9.31
N LEU A 107 -11.56 -5.24 8.02
CA LEU A 107 -12.37 -4.58 6.98
C LEU A 107 -13.87 -4.63 7.28
N PRO A 108 -14.52 -5.79 7.48
CA PRO A 108 -15.96 -5.84 7.73
C PRO A 108 -16.36 -5.22 9.07
N ALA A 109 -15.44 -5.13 10.03
CA ALA A 109 -15.71 -4.53 11.34
C ALA A 109 -15.59 -3.01 11.32
N VAL A 110 -14.76 -2.45 10.41
CA VAL A 110 -14.53 -1.02 10.25
C VAL A 110 -15.44 -0.44 9.17
N ALA A 111 -15.69 -1.19 8.09
CA ALA A 111 -16.62 -0.80 7.03
C ALA A 111 -18.06 -0.80 7.55
N THR A 112 -18.74 0.31 7.36
CA THR A 112 -20.18 0.43 7.67
C THR A 112 -21.03 -0.18 6.57
N HIS A 113 -21.10 -1.49 6.44
CA HIS A 113 -21.75 -2.34 5.43
C HIS A 113 -20.81 -3.00 4.42
N VAL A 114 -20.82 -4.33 4.38
CA VAL A 114 -21.13 -5.19 3.23
C VAL A 114 -20.54 -6.60 3.36
N LEU A 115 -21.39 -7.55 3.19
CA LEU A 115 -21.39 -8.94 2.71
C LEU A 115 -20.05 -9.63 2.36
N THR A 116 -19.97 -10.81 2.94
CA THR A 116 -18.98 -11.87 2.74
C THR A 116 -19.16 -12.60 1.41
N ASP A 117 -18.06 -13.00 0.79
CA ASP A 117 -17.99 -14.26 0.06
C ASP A 117 -16.57 -14.84 0.10
N ASP A 118 -16.49 -16.18 0.15
CA ASP A 118 -15.35 -16.96 0.58
C ASP A 118 -14.77 -17.75 -0.62
N SER A 119 -13.73 -17.19 -1.27
CA SER A 119 -12.93 -17.94 -2.28
C SER A 119 -11.42 -17.59 -2.21
N THR A 120 -10.80 -17.56 -1.03
CA THR A 120 -9.97 -16.40 -0.71
C THR A 120 -8.52 -16.67 -0.34
N LEU A 121 -8.06 -17.88 -0.03
CA LEU A 121 -6.66 -18.04 0.45
C LEU A 121 -5.61 -17.91 -0.67
N SER A 122 -5.87 -18.40 -1.88
CA SER A 122 -4.93 -18.27 -3.00
C SER A 122 -5.01 -16.89 -3.68
N SER A 123 -6.19 -16.31 -3.76
CA SER A 123 -6.38 -14.93 -4.26
C SER A 123 -5.72 -13.90 -3.36
N ASN A 124 -5.71 -14.12 -2.04
CA ASN A 124 -5.03 -13.26 -1.07
C ASN A 124 -3.50 -13.28 -1.26
N ARG A 125 -2.90 -14.43 -1.63
CA ARG A 125 -1.46 -14.50 -1.94
C ARG A 125 -1.09 -13.67 -3.17
N SER A 126 -1.86 -13.75 -4.23
CA SER A 126 -1.64 -12.98 -5.45
C SER A 126 -1.77 -11.48 -5.22
N ARG A 127 -2.78 -11.09 -4.43
CA ARG A 127 -2.96 -9.71 -3.99
C ARG A 127 -1.78 -9.21 -3.17
N ASP A 128 -1.35 -9.98 -2.16
CA ASP A 128 -0.25 -9.63 -1.27
C ASP A 128 1.08 -9.52 -2.04
N LEU A 129 1.33 -10.43 -2.98
CA LEU A 129 2.48 -10.37 -3.87
C LEU A 129 2.53 -9.06 -4.67
N LEU A 130 1.42 -8.67 -5.29
CA LEU A 130 1.36 -7.41 -6.05
C LEU A 130 1.58 -6.21 -5.14
N LEU A 131 0.95 -6.17 -3.97
CA LEU A 131 1.09 -5.05 -3.04
C LEU A 131 2.53 -4.88 -2.56
N ARG A 132 3.21 -5.97 -2.23
CA ARG A 132 4.63 -5.95 -1.85
C ARG A 132 5.53 -5.51 -3.00
N TYR A 133 5.24 -5.94 -4.21
CA TYR A 133 5.95 -5.47 -5.41
C TYR A 133 5.76 -3.95 -5.62
N LEU A 134 4.54 -3.44 -5.49
CA LEU A 134 4.26 -2.01 -5.62
C LEU A 134 4.97 -1.20 -4.52
N MET A 135 4.99 -1.68 -3.27
CA MET A 135 5.76 -1.07 -2.20
C MET A 135 7.26 -1.04 -2.52
N LEU A 136 7.80 -2.14 -3.04
CA LEU A 136 9.21 -2.23 -3.42
C LEU A 136 9.59 -1.17 -4.45
N ILE A 137 8.80 -0.98 -5.50
CA ILE A 137 9.09 0.04 -6.53
C ILE A 137 8.87 1.46 -6.01
N GLN A 138 7.85 1.70 -5.20
CA GLN A 138 7.57 3.01 -4.60
C GLN A 138 8.73 3.49 -3.71
N TYR A 139 9.33 2.58 -2.94
CA TYR A 139 10.40 2.92 -2.00
C TYR A 139 11.81 2.61 -2.51
N GLY A 140 11.91 2.13 -3.77
CA GLY A 140 13.18 1.91 -4.44
C GLY A 140 14.04 0.80 -3.81
N GLN A 141 13.43 -0.21 -3.18
CA GLN A 141 14.11 -1.37 -2.59
C GLN A 141 14.48 -2.42 -3.67
N LEU A 142 15.11 -1.97 -4.76
CA LEU A 142 15.27 -2.74 -5.99
C LEU A 142 16.21 -3.94 -5.86
N GLU A 143 16.99 -4.05 -4.79
CA GLU A 143 17.80 -5.20 -4.43
C GLU A 143 16.97 -6.47 -4.18
N ARG A 144 15.70 -6.30 -3.80
CA ARG A 144 14.76 -7.40 -3.53
C ARG A 144 13.84 -7.73 -4.70
N LEU A 145 14.07 -7.17 -5.87
CA LEU A 145 13.19 -7.33 -7.03
C LEU A 145 13.03 -8.83 -7.43
N GLU A 146 14.07 -9.61 -7.27
CA GLU A 146 14.10 -11.06 -7.58
C GLU A 146 13.21 -11.90 -6.64
N ASP A 147 12.84 -11.39 -5.47
CA ASP A 147 11.91 -12.06 -4.56
C ASP A 147 10.48 -12.06 -5.12
N PHE A 148 10.12 -11.06 -5.93
CA PHE A 148 8.76 -10.79 -6.38
C PHE A 148 8.52 -11.04 -7.87
N VAL A 149 9.58 -11.01 -8.68
CA VAL A 149 9.48 -11.02 -10.14
C VAL A 149 10.35 -12.14 -10.72
N HIS A 150 9.84 -12.82 -11.74
CA HIS A 150 10.61 -13.82 -12.47
C HIS A 150 11.75 -13.18 -13.27
N ILE A 151 12.84 -13.93 -13.45
CA ILE A 151 14.00 -13.46 -14.21
C ILE A 151 13.64 -13.17 -15.69
N ASP A 152 12.72 -13.96 -16.26
CA ASP A 152 12.18 -13.87 -17.62
C ASP A 152 10.86 -13.07 -17.68
N VAL A 153 10.64 -12.14 -16.76
CA VAL A 153 9.44 -11.32 -16.73
C VAL A 153 9.27 -10.53 -18.03
N THR A 154 8.03 -10.46 -18.50
CA THR A 154 7.66 -9.57 -19.61
C THR A 154 6.74 -8.47 -19.13
N ILE A 155 7.06 -7.22 -19.48
CA ILE A 155 6.26 -6.06 -19.09
C ILE A 155 5.90 -5.27 -20.33
N GLU A 156 4.59 -5.12 -20.55
CA GLU A 156 4.04 -4.25 -21.57
C GLU A 156 3.53 -2.96 -20.90
N ASN A 157 4.16 -1.86 -21.22
CA ASN A 157 3.83 -0.55 -20.68
C ASN A 157 3.21 0.30 -21.79
N ILE A 158 1.90 0.52 -21.70
CA ILE A 158 1.10 1.26 -22.68
C ILE A 158 0.80 2.64 -22.11
N SER A 159 1.12 3.67 -22.86
CA SER A 159 0.86 5.07 -22.50
C SER A 159 0.38 5.86 -23.73
N PRO A 160 -0.15 7.08 -23.56
CA PRO A 160 -0.47 7.95 -24.69
C PRO A 160 0.70 8.22 -25.64
N ASN A 161 1.94 8.08 -25.15
CA ASN A 161 3.18 8.29 -25.91
C ASN A 161 3.67 7.03 -26.64
N GLY A 162 2.97 5.91 -26.54
CA GLY A 162 3.31 4.65 -27.20
C GLY A 162 3.40 3.45 -26.26
N VAL A 163 3.92 2.35 -26.81
CA VAL A 163 4.10 1.08 -26.10
C VAL A 163 5.58 0.81 -25.88
N GLN A 164 5.95 0.48 -24.67
CA GLN A 164 7.30 0.04 -24.29
C GLN A 164 7.24 -1.38 -23.75
N ASN A 165 8.09 -2.26 -24.28
CA ASN A 165 8.22 -3.64 -23.82
C ASN A 165 9.55 -3.81 -23.08
N ILE A 166 9.47 -4.48 -21.91
CA ILE A 166 10.62 -4.86 -21.08
C ILE A 166 10.57 -6.39 -20.97
N VAL A 167 11.67 -7.06 -21.27
CA VAL A 167 11.68 -8.52 -21.50
C VAL A 167 12.41 -9.35 -20.45
N ASP A 168 13.04 -8.71 -19.47
CA ASP A 168 13.70 -9.39 -18.35
C ASP A 168 13.81 -8.50 -17.12
N ILE A 169 14.20 -9.11 -15.99
CA ILE A 169 14.35 -8.42 -14.72
C ILE A 169 15.46 -7.36 -14.72
N TYR A 170 16.50 -7.54 -15.54
CA TYR A 170 17.62 -6.58 -15.60
C TYR A 170 17.21 -5.30 -16.31
N ALA A 171 16.48 -5.43 -17.44
CA ALA A 171 15.88 -4.29 -18.14
C ALA A 171 14.85 -3.57 -17.26
N LEU A 172 14.03 -4.32 -16.50
CA LEU A 172 13.12 -3.75 -15.51
C LEU A 172 13.86 -2.94 -14.46
N ARG A 173 14.94 -3.48 -13.88
CA ARG A 173 15.75 -2.80 -12.86
C ARG A 173 16.27 -1.46 -13.37
N VAL A 174 16.80 -1.41 -14.59
CA VAL A 174 17.29 -0.16 -15.22
C VAL A 174 16.19 0.90 -15.32
N VAL A 175 14.97 0.50 -15.71
CA VAL A 175 13.82 1.43 -15.79
C VAL A 175 13.45 1.95 -14.40
N LEU A 176 13.38 1.07 -13.41
CA LEU A 176 13.01 1.44 -12.04
C LEU A 176 14.09 2.32 -11.36
N GLU A 177 15.37 2.08 -11.61
CA GLU A 177 16.47 2.93 -11.14
C GLU A 177 16.39 4.32 -11.74
N ARG A 178 16.03 4.44 -13.03
CA ARG A 178 15.78 5.74 -13.66
C ARG A 178 14.62 6.47 -13.00
N ILE A 179 13.47 5.82 -12.81
CA ILE A 179 12.30 6.40 -12.11
C ILE A 179 12.72 6.88 -10.71
N ARG A 180 13.50 6.08 -9.99
CA ARG A 180 14.02 6.45 -8.66
C ARG A 180 14.90 7.71 -8.72
N SER A 181 15.81 7.80 -9.69
CA SER A 181 16.71 8.96 -9.85
C SER A 181 15.97 10.24 -10.25
N GLU A 182 14.84 10.13 -10.92
CA GLU A 182 13.95 11.23 -11.33
C GLU A 182 12.98 11.69 -10.24
N GLY A 183 13.12 11.21 -9.00
CA GLY A 183 12.27 11.61 -7.87
C GLY A 183 11.35 10.49 -7.36
N GLY A 184 11.40 9.31 -7.96
CA GLY A 184 10.63 8.13 -7.55
C GLY A 184 9.17 8.19 -7.98
N ILE A 185 8.39 7.25 -7.45
CA ILE A 185 6.97 7.07 -7.74
C ILE A 185 6.18 7.01 -6.43
N ASP A 186 4.98 7.55 -6.43
CA ASP A 186 3.96 7.39 -5.37
C ASP A 186 2.74 6.73 -5.98
N ILE A 187 2.20 5.70 -5.32
CA ILE A 187 1.13 4.86 -5.82
C ILE A 187 -0.04 4.87 -4.84
N GLU A 188 -1.22 5.21 -5.33
CA GLU A 188 -2.48 5.13 -4.60
C GLU A 188 -3.40 4.13 -5.30
N ILE A 189 -3.74 3.02 -4.64
CA ILE A 189 -4.56 1.96 -5.21
C ILE A 189 -6.03 2.23 -4.89
N ALA A 190 -6.84 2.43 -5.91
CA ALA A 190 -8.29 2.62 -5.78
C ALA A 190 -9.05 1.29 -5.69
N THR A 191 -8.63 0.28 -6.44
CA THR A 191 -9.28 -1.04 -6.48
C THR A 191 -8.27 -2.12 -6.85
N ILE A 192 -8.42 -3.28 -6.25
CA ILE A 192 -7.64 -4.48 -6.59
C ILE A 192 -8.55 -5.69 -6.67
N VAL A 193 -8.39 -6.48 -7.71
CA VAL A 193 -9.10 -7.75 -7.93
C VAL A 193 -8.07 -8.84 -8.13
N ALA A 194 -8.12 -9.86 -7.29
CA ALA A 194 -7.16 -10.96 -7.30
C ALA A 194 -7.81 -12.30 -7.60
N GLN A 195 -7.10 -13.12 -8.34
CA GLN A 195 -7.36 -14.52 -8.62
C GLN A 195 -6.11 -15.34 -8.23
N PRO A 196 -6.16 -16.68 -8.20
CA PRO A 196 -5.03 -17.49 -7.76
C PRO A 196 -3.70 -17.24 -8.51
N ASP A 197 -3.79 -16.98 -9.81
CA ASP A 197 -2.66 -16.82 -10.74
C ASP A 197 -2.62 -15.47 -11.45
N ALA A 198 -3.54 -14.57 -11.11
CA ALA A 198 -3.62 -13.25 -11.71
C ALA A 198 -4.14 -12.21 -10.72
N VAL A 199 -3.70 -10.96 -10.90
CA VAL A 199 -4.20 -9.83 -10.13
C VAL A 199 -4.26 -8.58 -10.99
N SER A 200 -5.29 -7.78 -10.83
CA SER A 200 -5.42 -6.49 -11.47
C SER A 200 -5.64 -5.38 -10.44
N ALA A 201 -5.12 -4.20 -10.73
CA ALA A 201 -5.30 -3.02 -9.89
C ALA A 201 -5.64 -1.80 -10.74
N TRP A 202 -6.54 -0.97 -10.21
CA TRP A 202 -6.75 0.40 -10.67
C TRP A 202 -6.11 1.34 -9.66
N MET A 203 -5.23 2.21 -10.14
CA MET A 203 -4.41 3.04 -9.26
C MET A 203 -4.11 4.40 -9.89
N ILE A 204 -3.61 5.32 -9.08
CA ILE A 204 -3.07 6.60 -9.51
C ILE A 204 -1.57 6.59 -9.22
N GLU A 205 -0.77 6.85 -10.23
CA GLU A 205 0.68 7.02 -10.14
C GLU A 205 1.05 8.49 -10.16
N ARG A 206 1.95 8.90 -9.27
CA ARG A 206 2.55 10.23 -9.25
C ARG A 206 4.07 10.06 -9.32
N THR A 207 4.70 10.68 -10.30
CA THR A 207 6.15 10.53 -10.54
C THR A 207 6.86 11.88 -10.49
N GLY A 208 8.19 11.83 -10.29
CA GLY A 208 9.05 12.99 -10.30
C GLY A 208 9.10 13.77 -8.98
N PRO A 209 9.84 14.89 -8.96
CA PRO A 209 10.12 15.64 -7.74
C PRO A 209 8.89 16.37 -7.16
N GLN A 210 7.86 16.61 -7.96
CA GLN A 210 6.61 17.29 -7.54
C GLN A 210 5.46 16.32 -7.27
N LYS A 211 5.72 15.03 -7.12
CA LYS A 211 4.68 14.00 -6.95
C LYS A 211 3.71 14.26 -5.78
N ALA A 212 4.15 14.95 -4.73
CA ALA A 212 3.32 15.24 -3.56
C ALA A 212 2.15 16.21 -3.86
N ILE A 213 2.25 17.03 -4.90
CA ILE A 213 1.24 18.03 -5.30
C ILE A 213 0.58 17.70 -6.64
N SER A 214 1.07 16.69 -7.36
CA SER A 214 0.49 16.24 -8.63
C SER A 214 -0.83 15.51 -8.41
N ALA A 215 -1.81 15.74 -9.28
CA ALA A 215 -3.05 14.98 -9.33
C ALA A 215 -2.81 13.53 -9.79
N GLY A 216 -1.71 13.29 -10.51
CA GLY A 216 -1.24 11.98 -10.91
C GLY A 216 -1.80 11.48 -12.24
N THR A 217 -1.42 10.27 -12.59
CA THR A 217 -1.81 9.58 -13.82
C THR A 217 -2.63 8.35 -13.46
N PRO A 218 -3.88 8.21 -13.95
CA PRO A 218 -4.65 7.00 -13.74
C PRO A 218 -4.02 5.83 -14.48
N CYS A 219 -3.96 4.69 -13.82
CA CYS A 219 -3.25 3.53 -14.29
C CYS A 219 -4.04 2.25 -14.01
N ALA A 220 -4.13 1.34 -15.00
CA ALA A 220 -4.58 -0.01 -14.81
C ALA A 220 -3.39 -0.98 -14.92
N LEU A 221 -3.22 -1.84 -13.93
CA LEU A 221 -2.18 -2.85 -13.90
C LEU A 221 -2.80 -4.23 -13.92
N PHE A 222 -2.24 -5.13 -14.74
CA PHE A 222 -2.59 -6.54 -14.82
C PHE A 222 -1.32 -7.35 -14.65
N ALA A 223 -1.31 -8.25 -13.67
CA ALA A 223 -0.18 -9.13 -13.41
C ALA A 223 -0.61 -10.59 -13.53
N GLN A 224 0.22 -11.42 -14.19
CA GLN A 224 0.14 -12.86 -14.14
C GLN A 224 1.22 -13.41 -13.23
N ILE A 225 0.86 -14.43 -12.48
CA ILE A 225 1.71 -15.05 -11.47
C ILE A 225 2.01 -16.49 -11.89
N ARG A 226 3.28 -16.86 -11.83
CA ARG A 226 3.76 -18.23 -12.05
C ARG A 226 4.55 -18.66 -10.82
N GLY A 227 4.05 -19.67 -10.10
CA GLY A 227 4.55 -20.01 -8.79
C GLY A 227 4.26 -18.90 -7.78
N GLU A 228 5.29 -18.35 -7.17
CA GLU A 228 5.16 -17.28 -6.17
C GLU A 228 5.72 -15.93 -6.67
N ARG A 229 5.82 -15.73 -7.99
CA ARG A 229 6.42 -14.53 -8.59
C ARG A 229 5.61 -14.05 -9.79
N ILE A 230 5.69 -12.74 -10.01
CA ILE A 230 5.10 -12.08 -11.17
C ILE A 230 5.90 -12.49 -12.42
N SER A 231 5.22 -13.07 -13.41
CA SER A 231 5.82 -13.49 -14.69
C SER A 231 5.48 -12.54 -15.84
N GLN A 232 4.33 -11.89 -15.78
CA GLN A 232 3.92 -10.88 -16.77
C GLN A 232 3.28 -9.69 -16.07
N LEU A 233 3.53 -8.51 -16.61
CA LEU A 233 2.88 -7.27 -16.21
C LEU A 233 2.40 -6.53 -17.46
N ARG A 234 1.17 -6.06 -17.44
CA ARG A 234 0.68 -5.05 -18.38
C ARG A 234 0.24 -3.84 -17.60
N VAL A 235 0.79 -2.69 -17.96
CA VAL A 235 0.50 -1.41 -17.32
C VAL A 235 -0.05 -0.46 -18.37
N ILE A 236 -1.26 0.01 -18.18
CA ILE A 236 -1.96 0.92 -19.09
C ILE A 236 -2.12 2.25 -18.37
N ARG A 237 -1.47 3.30 -18.85
CA ARG A 237 -1.54 4.65 -18.30
C ARG A 237 -2.42 5.56 -19.14
N GLY A 238 -3.31 6.29 -18.48
CA GLY A 238 -4.07 7.38 -19.08
C GLY A 238 -3.24 8.65 -19.27
N ALA A 239 -3.91 9.74 -19.63
CA ALA A 239 -3.33 11.07 -19.60
C ALA A 239 -3.16 11.53 -18.14
N SER A 240 -2.16 12.40 -17.87
CA SER A 240 -1.99 12.99 -16.54
C SER A 240 -3.20 13.87 -16.19
N LEU A 241 -3.71 13.74 -14.99
CA LEU A 241 -4.81 14.56 -14.46
C LEU A 241 -4.39 16.02 -14.23
N ASP A 242 -3.08 16.30 -14.21
CA ASP A 242 -2.56 17.67 -14.13
C ASP A 242 -2.73 18.46 -15.44
N GLN A 243 -3.14 17.78 -16.52
CA GLN A 243 -3.34 18.39 -17.86
C GLN A 243 -4.82 18.61 -18.21
N ILE A 244 -5.74 18.28 -17.31
CA ILE A 244 -7.17 18.46 -17.42
C ILE A 244 -7.63 19.66 -16.58
#